data_d89e384515d547b51eff1e170f57fa72
#
_entry.id   d89e384515d547b51eff1e170f57fa72
#
_cell.length_a   1.000
_cell.length_b   1.000
_cell.length_c   1.000
_cell.angle_alpha   90.00
_cell.angle_beta   90.00
_cell.angle_gamma   90.00
#
_symmetry.space_group_name_H-M   'P 1'
#
loop_
_entity.id
_entity.type
_entity.pdbx_description
1 polymer ?
#
loop_
_entity_poly.entity_id
_entity_poly.type
_entity_poly.pdbx_seq_one_letter_code
_entity_poly.pdbx_strand_id
1 'polypeptide(L)'
;MITIDQISHCLGSTIESNEDIESLVGWSSADIFKKTGIKTRYISTKDETAEFLALKAAKQIDKEKIADCDLIVSVSNTQSNDFPTIAHYVHSELDLDQRVKCVGINAGCTGFVDAIEIVYSLLGSGFYSKAAIINADTYSKFLNNERSTRTLFSDGALVTIVSKDTSGLQIKNKISSSAVGTYENLIKREFGGERVIKMNGPKVLQFAMDIVKRDLLELIDEEKDYILFPHQAGKLVLDTLERKLPKNLKLYKNYVGYGNLVSASIPNLIRENIDELNHKRIIISGFGVGLSHNALVLEK
;
A
#
# COMPACT_ATOMS: atom_id res chain seq x y z
N MET A 1 -18.44 -12.16 -4.18
CA MET A 1 -17.28 -11.79 -5.01
C MET A 1 -17.23 -10.27 -5.12
N ILE A 2 -16.12 -9.70 -5.55
CA ILE A 2 -15.92 -8.25 -5.66
C ILE A 2 -15.31 -7.89 -7.01
N THR A 3 -15.55 -6.66 -7.47
CA THR A 3 -14.90 -6.06 -8.63
C THR A 3 -14.25 -4.75 -8.22
N ILE A 4 -13.05 -4.48 -8.75
CA ILE A 4 -12.40 -3.17 -8.65
C ILE A 4 -12.88 -2.33 -9.83
N ASP A 5 -13.71 -1.31 -9.54
CA ASP A 5 -14.41 -0.53 -10.57
C ASP A 5 -13.59 0.66 -11.08
N GLN A 6 -12.77 1.25 -10.21
CA GLN A 6 -11.94 2.41 -10.53
C GLN A 6 -10.84 2.58 -9.48
N ILE A 7 -9.68 3.04 -9.92
CA ILE A 7 -8.58 3.47 -9.03
C ILE A 7 -8.13 4.86 -9.48
N SER A 8 -8.11 5.81 -8.54
CA SER A 8 -7.54 7.14 -8.72
C SER A 8 -6.33 7.35 -7.83
N HIS A 9 -5.53 8.40 -8.07
CA HIS A 9 -4.35 8.68 -7.28
C HIS A 9 -4.06 10.17 -7.18
N CYS A 10 -3.38 10.57 -6.10
CA CYS A 10 -2.73 11.86 -5.97
C CYS A 10 -1.40 11.66 -5.26
N LEU A 11 -0.30 12.03 -5.90
CA LEU A 11 1.05 11.90 -5.35
C LEU A 11 1.52 13.25 -4.80
N GLY A 12 2.52 13.24 -3.94
CA GLY A 12 3.19 14.45 -3.49
C GLY A 12 3.65 15.30 -4.70
N SER A 13 3.50 16.60 -4.62
CA SER A 13 3.69 17.49 -5.79
C SER A 13 5.14 17.70 -6.19
N THR A 14 6.10 17.41 -5.29
CA THR A 14 7.54 17.55 -5.57
C THR A 14 8.12 16.21 -6.01
N ILE A 15 8.67 16.16 -7.22
CA ILE A 15 9.46 15.02 -7.67
C ILE A 15 10.90 15.21 -7.20
N GLU A 16 11.39 14.28 -6.39
CA GLU A 16 12.73 14.28 -5.84
C GLU A 16 13.56 13.16 -6.47
N SER A 17 14.65 13.51 -7.09
CA SER A 17 15.63 12.57 -7.67
C SER A 17 16.63 12.06 -6.62
N ASN A 18 17.49 11.13 -7.01
CA ASN A 18 18.58 10.67 -6.14
C ASN A 18 19.65 11.75 -5.96
N GLU A 19 19.88 12.58 -6.98
CA GLU A 19 20.83 13.71 -6.96
C GLU A 19 20.46 14.73 -5.87
N ASP A 20 19.17 14.97 -5.67
CA ASP A 20 18.66 15.96 -4.70
C ASP A 20 18.96 15.57 -3.25
N ILE A 21 19.19 14.29 -2.97
CA ILE A 21 19.39 13.77 -1.61
C ILE A 21 20.80 13.25 -1.32
N GLU A 22 21.73 13.27 -2.28
CA GLU A 22 23.10 12.78 -2.11
C GLU A 22 23.78 13.34 -0.86
N SER A 23 23.74 14.68 -0.71
CA SER A 23 24.35 15.36 0.43
C SER A 23 23.65 15.05 1.76
N LEU A 24 22.36 14.80 1.74
CA LEU A 24 21.57 14.51 2.94
C LEU A 24 21.87 13.11 3.50
N VAL A 25 22.02 12.13 2.61
CA VAL A 25 22.19 10.72 3.01
C VAL A 25 23.64 10.24 2.94
N GLY A 26 24.53 11.01 2.29
CA GLY A 26 25.95 10.68 2.13
C GLY A 26 26.18 9.44 1.25
N TRP A 27 25.32 9.20 0.26
CA TRP A 27 25.48 8.23 -0.82
C TRP A 27 25.36 8.92 -2.16
N SER A 28 26.12 8.48 -3.16
CA SER A 28 25.93 8.96 -4.54
C SER A 28 24.58 8.49 -5.10
N SER A 29 24.04 9.22 -6.07
CA SER A 29 22.83 8.86 -6.84
C SER A 29 22.94 7.43 -7.40
N ALA A 30 24.13 7.05 -7.90
CA ALA A 30 24.40 5.70 -8.39
C ALA A 30 24.31 4.64 -7.28
N ASP A 31 24.82 4.92 -6.08
CA ASP A 31 24.74 4.01 -4.93
C ASP A 31 23.32 3.86 -4.43
N ILE A 32 22.55 4.96 -4.36
CA ILE A 32 21.14 4.95 -3.99
C ILE A 32 20.39 4.04 -4.97
N PHE A 33 20.52 4.28 -6.27
CA PHE A 33 19.86 3.47 -7.30
C PHE A 33 20.29 2.00 -7.25
N LYS A 34 21.58 1.72 -7.11
CA LYS A 34 22.09 0.34 -7.01
C LYS A 34 21.46 -0.44 -5.85
N LYS A 35 21.22 0.22 -4.71
CA LYS A 35 20.69 -0.41 -3.49
C LYS A 35 19.18 -0.48 -3.47
N THR A 36 18.49 0.59 -3.89
CA THR A 36 17.04 0.72 -3.77
C THR A 36 16.30 0.41 -5.07
N GLY A 37 16.95 0.60 -6.23
CA GLY A 37 16.35 0.57 -7.55
C GLY A 37 15.43 1.76 -7.86
N ILE A 38 15.33 2.72 -6.93
CA ILE A 38 14.46 3.89 -7.04
C ILE A 38 15.24 5.03 -7.70
N LYS A 39 14.64 5.66 -8.70
CA LYS A 39 15.17 6.86 -9.38
C LYS A 39 14.59 8.13 -8.80
N THR A 40 13.29 8.12 -8.56
CA THR A 40 12.54 9.29 -8.10
C THR A 40 11.57 8.93 -6.98
N ARG A 41 11.25 9.91 -6.17
CA ARG A 41 10.23 9.86 -5.10
C ARG A 41 9.31 11.06 -5.25
N TYR A 42 8.07 10.91 -4.79
CA TYR A 42 7.08 11.98 -4.72
C TYR A 42 7.02 12.47 -3.28
N ILE A 43 7.31 13.73 -3.06
CA ILE A 43 7.40 14.35 -1.74
C ILE A 43 6.32 15.41 -1.60
N SER A 44 5.59 15.36 -0.52
CA SER A 44 4.54 16.33 -0.18
C SER A 44 5.14 17.65 0.31
N THR A 45 4.57 18.77 -0.11
CA THR A 45 4.84 20.08 0.50
C THR A 45 4.29 20.12 1.92
N LYS A 46 4.60 21.20 2.66
CA LYS A 46 4.12 21.38 4.04
C LYS A 46 2.59 21.27 4.14
N ASP A 47 1.88 21.83 3.17
CA ASP A 47 0.42 21.91 3.17
C ASP A 47 -0.27 20.66 2.59
N GLU A 48 0.47 19.78 1.92
CA GLU A 48 -0.05 18.53 1.37
C GLU A 48 -0.06 17.44 2.45
N THR A 49 -1.10 17.40 3.27
CA THR A 49 -1.30 16.33 4.27
C THR A 49 -1.83 15.04 3.62
N ALA A 50 -1.85 13.95 4.38
CA ALA A 50 -2.44 12.69 3.90
C ALA A 50 -3.93 12.86 3.57
N GLU A 51 -4.66 13.66 4.37
CA GLU A 51 -6.05 14.02 4.13
C GLU A 51 -6.24 14.81 2.82
N PHE A 52 -5.36 15.80 2.59
CA PHE A 52 -5.39 16.59 1.36
C PHE A 52 -5.18 15.75 0.11
N LEU A 53 -4.18 14.86 0.13
CA LEU A 53 -3.91 13.94 -0.99
C LEU A 53 -5.07 12.96 -1.18
N ALA A 54 -5.64 12.43 -0.09
CA ALA A 54 -6.79 11.54 -0.10
C ALA A 54 -8.01 12.19 -0.76
N LEU A 55 -8.33 13.44 -0.36
CA LEU A 55 -9.45 14.19 -0.95
C LEU A 55 -9.21 14.49 -2.44
N LYS A 56 -7.98 14.88 -2.81
CA LYS A 56 -7.64 15.11 -4.22
C LYS A 56 -7.77 13.84 -5.05
N ALA A 57 -7.35 12.68 -4.54
CA ALA A 57 -7.53 11.40 -5.20
C ALA A 57 -9.02 11.04 -5.29
N ALA A 58 -9.80 11.22 -4.22
CA ALA A 58 -11.23 10.94 -4.19
C ALA A 58 -12.02 11.77 -5.19
N LYS A 59 -11.67 13.04 -5.38
CA LYS A 59 -12.29 13.93 -6.38
C LYS A 59 -12.01 13.54 -7.83
N GLN A 60 -11.10 12.61 -8.10
CA GLN A 60 -10.84 12.07 -9.45
C GLN A 60 -11.66 10.79 -9.72
N ILE A 61 -12.32 10.22 -8.71
CA ILE A 61 -13.29 9.15 -8.91
C ILE A 61 -14.56 9.74 -9.54
N ASP A 62 -15.18 8.99 -10.43
CA ASP A 62 -16.49 9.36 -10.99
C ASP A 62 -17.47 9.66 -9.85
N LYS A 63 -18.11 10.84 -9.91
CA LYS A 63 -18.94 11.35 -8.82
C LYS A 63 -20.04 10.37 -8.40
N GLU A 64 -20.65 9.69 -9.35
CA GLU A 64 -21.70 8.70 -9.10
C GLU A 64 -21.14 7.48 -8.37
N LYS A 65 -19.93 7.00 -8.76
CA LYS A 65 -19.31 5.83 -8.15
C LYS A 65 -18.98 6.04 -6.68
N ILE A 66 -18.45 7.22 -6.33
CA ILE A 66 -18.10 7.49 -4.93
C ILE A 66 -19.34 7.83 -4.08
N ALA A 67 -20.35 8.49 -4.67
CA ALA A 67 -21.60 8.79 -4.00
C ALA A 67 -22.43 7.54 -3.69
N ASP A 68 -22.31 6.50 -4.50
CA ASP A 68 -22.98 5.20 -4.30
C ASP A 68 -22.30 4.32 -3.24
N CYS A 69 -21.14 4.71 -2.70
CA CYS A 69 -20.49 3.94 -1.65
C CYS A 69 -21.27 4.02 -0.35
N ASP A 70 -21.54 2.87 0.25
CA ASP A 70 -22.13 2.74 1.58
C ASP A 70 -21.09 2.42 2.67
N LEU A 71 -19.82 2.24 2.26
CA LEU A 71 -18.69 1.98 3.13
C LEU A 71 -17.44 2.77 2.65
N ILE A 72 -16.74 3.44 3.56
CA ILE A 72 -15.43 4.04 3.31
C ILE A 72 -14.44 3.46 4.31
N VAL A 73 -13.34 2.90 3.81
CA VAL A 73 -12.25 2.36 4.62
C VAL A 73 -10.99 3.15 4.32
N SER A 74 -10.42 3.85 5.29
CA SER A 74 -9.14 4.54 5.14
C SER A 74 -8.00 3.79 5.80
N VAL A 75 -6.84 3.78 5.15
CA VAL A 75 -5.58 3.23 5.66
C VAL A 75 -4.56 4.34 5.69
N SER A 76 -4.04 4.67 6.88
CA SER A 76 -3.00 5.68 7.05
C SER A 76 -2.22 5.47 8.35
N ASN A 77 -0.91 5.76 8.29
CA ASN A 77 -0.05 5.89 9.47
C ASN A 77 0.38 7.35 9.73
N THR A 78 -0.01 8.28 8.86
CA THR A 78 0.48 9.66 8.84
C THR A 78 -0.63 10.71 8.76
N GLN A 79 -1.87 10.32 9.07
CA GLN A 79 -2.96 11.28 9.22
C GLN A 79 -2.60 12.36 10.25
N SER A 80 -3.07 13.58 10.04
CA SER A 80 -2.73 14.75 10.86
C SER A 80 -3.30 14.66 12.27
N ASN A 81 -4.49 14.10 12.42
CA ASN A 81 -5.18 13.92 13.68
C ASN A 81 -5.19 12.44 14.08
N ASP A 82 -5.09 12.13 15.36
CA ASP A 82 -5.26 10.76 15.84
C ASP A 82 -6.70 10.26 15.60
N PHE A 83 -7.68 11.16 15.67
CA PHE A 83 -9.08 10.96 15.30
C PHE A 83 -9.72 12.33 14.94
N PRO A 84 -10.77 12.38 14.09
CA PRO A 84 -11.35 11.28 13.30
C PRO A 84 -10.41 10.82 12.17
N THR A 85 -10.73 9.67 11.53
CA THR A 85 -9.92 9.10 10.46
C THR A 85 -10.11 9.83 9.12
N ILE A 86 -9.21 9.59 8.15
CA ILE A 86 -9.31 10.12 6.79
C ILE A 86 -10.65 9.75 6.12
N ALA A 87 -11.22 8.57 6.43
CA ALA A 87 -12.54 8.19 5.92
C ALA A 87 -13.62 9.20 6.28
N HIS A 88 -13.64 9.67 7.53
CA HIS A 88 -14.60 10.70 7.98
C HIS A 88 -14.34 12.06 7.35
N TYR A 89 -13.06 12.41 7.16
CA TYR A 89 -12.68 13.65 6.49
C TYR A 89 -13.17 13.69 5.04
N VAL A 90 -12.86 12.65 4.25
CA VAL A 90 -13.30 12.56 2.86
C VAL A 90 -14.81 12.48 2.74
N HIS A 91 -15.48 11.73 3.63
CA HIS A 91 -16.94 11.67 3.71
C HIS A 91 -17.55 13.07 3.87
N SER A 92 -17.03 13.86 4.81
CA SER A 92 -17.52 15.22 5.08
C SER A 92 -17.24 16.19 3.92
N GLU A 93 -16.03 16.17 3.37
CA GLU A 93 -15.60 17.08 2.29
C GLU A 93 -16.30 16.83 0.95
N LEU A 94 -16.79 15.61 0.74
CA LEU A 94 -17.56 15.24 -0.45
C LEU A 94 -19.07 15.28 -0.24
N ASP A 95 -19.54 15.67 0.95
CA ASP A 95 -20.97 15.73 1.31
C ASP A 95 -21.73 14.43 0.95
N LEU A 96 -21.14 13.28 1.36
CA LEU A 96 -21.72 11.97 1.10
C LEU A 96 -22.88 11.66 2.05
N ASP A 97 -23.72 10.68 1.69
CA ASP A 97 -24.87 10.29 2.51
C ASP A 97 -24.45 9.99 3.97
N GLN A 98 -25.19 10.52 4.92
CA GLN A 98 -24.90 10.38 6.36
C GLN A 98 -24.96 8.92 6.88
N ARG A 99 -25.48 7.97 6.09
CA ARG A 99 -25.53 6.55 6.42
C ARG A 99 -24.28 5.79 5.99
N VAL A 100 -23.34 6.43 5.30
CA VAL A 100 -22.07 5.80 4.90
C VAL A 100 -21.27 5.41 6.14
N LYS A 101 -20.86 4.16 6.22
CA LYS A 101 -19.99 3.65 7.27
C LYS A 101 -18.54 4.07 7.02
N CYS A 102 -17.94 4.79 7.97
CA CYS A 102 -16.51 5.15 7.93
C CYS A 102 -15.69 4.27 8.88
N VAL A 103 -14.58 3.72 8.40
CA VAL A 103 -13.64 2.88 9.16
C VAL A 103 -12.21 3.35 8.88
N GLY A 104 -11.37 3.42 9.91
CA GLY A 104 -9.93 3.70 9.79
C GLY A 104 -9.09 2.49 10.20
N ILE A 105 -8.04 2.23 9.46
CA ILE A 105 -7.07 1.15 9.68
C ILE A 105 -5.67 1.75 9.81
N ASN A 106 -4.92 1.31 10.82
CA ASN A 106 -3.52 1.66 11.04
C ASN A 106 -2.65 0.41 10.85
N ALA A 107 -2.36 0.05 9.59
CA ALA A 107 -1.67 -1.20 9.23
C ALA A 107 -0.42 -1.02 8.34
N GLY A 108 -0.09 0.19 7.89
CA GLY A 108 1.07 0.46 7.05
C GLY A 108 1.07 -0.37 5.75
N CYS A 109 2.18 -1.04 5.47
CA CYS A 109 2.41 -1.71 4.18
C CYS A 109 1.49 -2.91 3.88
N THR A 110 0.86 -3.52 4.90
CA THR A 110 -0.14 -4.57 4.71
C THR A 110 -1.53 -4.00 4.44
N GLY A 111 -1.73 -2.72 4.74
CA GLY A 111 -3.03 -2.11 4.91
C GLY A 111 -3.98 -2.15 3.71
N PHE A 112 -3.47 -2.18 2.47
CA PHE A 112 -4.36 -2.38 1.31
C PHE A 112 -4.93 -3.80 1.29
N VAL A 113 -4.10 -4.81 1.58
CA VAL A 113 -4.53 -6.21 1.63
C VAL A 113 -5.52 -6.43 2.76
N ASP A 114 -5.23 -5.84 3.94
CA ASP A 114 -6.12 -5.86 5.10
C ASP A 114 -7.49 -5.20 4.77
N ALA A 115 -7.46 -4.05 4.09
CA ALA A 115 -8.67 -3.34 3.68
C ALA A 115 -9.50 -4.14 2.66
N ILE A 116 -8.87 -4.78 1.68
CA ILE A 116 -9.55 -5.67 0.71
C ILE A 116 -10.22 -6.84 1.44
N GLU A 117 -9.55 -7.48 2.39
CA GLU A 117 -10.11 -8.59 3.17
C GLU A 117 -11.33 -8.15 4.01
N ILE A 118 -11.22 -7.00 4.67
CA ILE A 118 -12.31 -6.42 5.47
C ILE A 118 -13.49 -6.03 4.57
N VAL A 119 -13.23 -5.31 3.47
CA VAL A 119 -14.27 -4.91 2.52
C VAL A 119 -14.95 -6.13 1.90
N TYR A 120 -14.18 -7.14 1.47
CA TYR A 120 -14.72 -8.38 0.93
C TYR A 120 -15.69 -9.05 1.91
N SER A 121 -15.32 -9.11 3.19
CA SER A 121 -16.13 -9.73 4.24
C SER A 121 -17.41 -8.92 4.52
N LEU A 122 -17.30 -7.59 4.57
CA LEU A 122 -18.43 -6.69 4.82
C LEU A 122 -19.42 -6.68 3.64
N LEU A 123 -18.94 -6.62 2.39
CA LEU A 123 -19.79 -6.75 1.20
C LEU A 123 -20.43 -8.15 1.12
N GLY A 124 -19.67 -9.19 1.55
CA GLY A 124 -20.15 -10.56 1.65
C GLY A 124 -21.31 -10.75 2.62
N SER A 125 -21.35 -9.98 3.71
CA SER A 125 -22.45 -10.01 4.70
C SER A 125 -23.81 -9.57 4.13
N GLY A 126 -23.80 -8.80 3.04
CA GLY A 126 -24.99 -8.27 2.40
C GLY A 126 -25.53 -6.96 2.99
N PHE A 127 -24.87 -6.41 4.04
CA PHE A 127 -25.22 -5.11 4.61
C PHE A 127 -24.63 -3.95 3.83
N TYR A 128 -23.59 -4.20 3.02
CA TYR A 128 -22.92 -3.22 2.18
C TYR A 128 -22.80 -3.74 0.76
N SER A 129 -22.80 -2.83 -0.21
CA SER A 129 -22.78 -3.14 -1.65
C SER A 129 -21.57 -2.56 -2.39
N LYS A 130 -21.09 -1.40 -1.95
CA LYS A 130 -19.98 -0.70 -2.60
C LYS A 130 -19.11 0.03 -1.58
N ALA A 131 -17.80 -0.08 -1.72
CA ALA A 131 -16.84 0.52 -0.82
C ALA A 131 -15.82 1.41 -1.56
N ALA A 132 -15.39 2.50 -0.90
CA ALA A 132 -14.18 3.22 -1.24
C ALA A 132 -13.07 2.85 -0.25
N ILE A 133 -11.94 2.30 -0.76
CA ILE A 133 -10.72 2.09 0.03
C ILE A 133 -9.77 3.24 -0.26
N ILE A 134 -9.36 3.98 0.78
CA ILE A 134 -8.47 5.13 0.71
C ILE A 134 -7.15 4.79 1.39
N ASN A 135 -6.07 4.67 0.62
CA ASN A 135 -4.72 4.49 1.12
C ASN A 135 -3.98 5.82 0.99
N ALA A 136 -3.57 6.44 2.10
CA ALA A 136 -2.96 7.77 2.06
C ALA A 136 -1.89 7.94 3.14
N ASP A 137 -0.67 8.26 2.69
CA ASP A 137 0.45 8.50 3.61
C ASP A 137 1.38 9.62 3.10
N THR A 138 1.93 10.41 4.04
CA THR A 138 2.95 11.44 3.83
C THR A 138 4.17 11.13 4.70
N TYR A 139 4.82 9.98 4.42
CA TYR A 139 5.95 9.50 5.22
C TYR A 139 7.12 10.46 5.21
N SER A 140 7.34 11.23 4.12
CA SER A 140 8.42 12.20 4.03
C SER A 140 8.48 13.18 5.21
N LYS A 141 7.32 13.52 5.78
CA LYS A 141 7.20 14.44 6.93
C LYS A 141 7.72 13.87 8.25
N PHE A 142 7.98 12.57 8.29
CA PHE A 142 8.43 11.84 9.48
C PHE A 142 9.78 11.16 9.25
N LEU A 143 10.46 11.46 8.12
CA LEU A 143 11.79 10.93 7.83
C LEU A 143 12.85 11.90 8.34
N ASN A 144 13.89 11.34 8.94
CA ASN A 144 15.16 12.02 9.11
C ASN A 144 16.10 11.67 7.92
N ASN A 145 17.36 12.06 7.98
CA ASN A 145 18.35 11.77 6.92
C ASN A 145 18.92 10.35 6.99
N GLU A 146 18.27 9.43 7.68
CA GLU A 146 18.70 8.03 7.69
C GLU A 146 18.52 7.39 6.31
N ARG A 147 19.59 6.79 5.79
CA ARG A 147 19.66 6.14 4.47
C ARG A 147 18.58 5.08 4.27
N SER A 148 18.28 4.31 5.33
CA SER A 148 17.34 3.20 5.32
C SER A 148 15.88 3.62 5.07
N THR A 149 15.55 4.87 5.30
CA THR A 149 14.20 5.41 5.16
C THR A 149 14.14 6.51 4.09
N ARG A 150 15.08 7.48 4.15
CA ARG A 150 15.07 8.66 3.28
C ARG A 150 15.19 8.33 1.79
N THR A 151 15.86 7.23 1.45
CA THR A 151 16.05 6.80 0.05
C THR A 151 14.91 5.99 -0.52
N LEU A 152 13.91 5.60 0.28
CA LEU A 152 12.87 4.65 -0.12
C LEU A 152 11.49 5.28 -0.30
N PHE A 153 11.00 6.04 0.71
CA PHE A 153 9.60 6.39 0.82
C PHE A 153 9.20 7.57 -0.05
N SER A 154 7.99 7.46 -0.59
CA SER A 154 7.23 8.50 -1.29
C SER A 154 5.92 8.77 -0.59
N ASP A 155 5.34 9.92 -0.87
CA ASP A 155 4.03 10.34 -0.38
C ASP A 155 2.98 10.21 -1.46
N GLY A 156 1.79 9.79 -1.07
CA GLY A 156 0.68 9.68 -2.00
C GLY A 156 -0.59 9.14 -1.37
N ALA A 157 -1.67 9.29 -2.11
CA ALA A 157 -2.96 8.70 -1.81
C ALA A 157 -3.54 8.01 -3.05
N LEU A 158 -4.18 6.87 -2.82
CA LEU A 158 -4.98 6.17 -3.81
C LEU A 158 -6.37 5.88 -3.25
N VAL A 159 -7.36 5.99 -4.12
CA VAL A 159 -8.75 5.60 -3.84
C VAL A 159 -9.15 4.49 -4.78
N THR A 160 -9.58 3.38 -4.21
CA THR A 160 -10.03 2.20 -4.95
C THR A 160 -11.51 1.98 -4.68
N ILE A 161 -12.34 2.00 -5.72
CA ILE A 161 -13.76 1.65 -5.62
C ILE A 161 -13.91 0.15 -5.82
N VAL A 162 -14.60 -0.49 -4.89
CA VAL A 162 -14.85 -1.93 -4.87
C VAL A 162 -16.35 -2.17 -4.73
N SER A 163 -16.92 -2.90 -5.68
CA SER A 163 -18.34 -3.30 -5.67
C SER A 163 -18.50 -4.79 -5.39
N LYS A 164 -19.64 -5.14 -4.79
CA LYS A 164 -20.11 -6.52 -4.77
C LYS A 164 -20.51 -6.95 -6.18
N ASP A 165 -20.02 -8.09 -6.64
CA ASP A 165 -20.29 -8.63 -7.96
C ASP A 165 -20.44 -10.15 -7.88
N THR A 166 -21.31 -10.72 -8.69
CA THR A 166 -21.52 -12.18 -8.79
C THR A 166 -20.54 -12.87 -9.73
N SER A 167 -19.85 -12.10 -10.61
CA SER A 167 -18.89 -12.56 -11.61
C SER A 167 -17.47 -12.04 -11.35
N GLY A 168 -17.25 -11.34 -10.24
CA GLY A 168 -15.99 -10.72 -9.88
C GLY A 168 -14.97 -11.67 -9.28
N LEU A 169 -13.96 -11.08 -8.63
CA LEU A 169 -12.89 -11.79 -7.94
C LEU A 169 -13.39 -12.40 -6.62
N GLN A 170 -13.01 -13.64 -6.37
CA GLN A 170 -13.25 -14.34 -5.10
C GLN A 170 -11.94 -14.55 -4.36
N ILE A 171 -11.91 -14.29 -3.05
CA ILE A 171 -10.80 -14.72 -2.20
C ILE A 171 -10.88 -16.24 -2.05
N LYS A 172 -9.94 -16.95 -2.66
CA LYS A 172 -9.86 -18.43 -2.64
C LYS A 172 -8.96 -18.95 -1.55
N ASN A 173 -7.92 -18.22 -1.24
CA ASN A 173 -6.96 -18.57 -0.19
C ASN A 173 -6.38 -17.31 0.42
N LYS A 174 -5.89 -17.40 1.64
CA LYS A 174 -5.23 -16.29 2.33
C LYS A 174 -4.21 -16.81 3.34
N ILE A 175 -3.24 -15.96 3.64
CA ILE A 175 -2.29 -16.19 4.70
C ILE A 175 -2.00 -14.88 5.43
N SER A 176 -1.86 -14.97 6.77
CA SER A 176 -1.48 -13.83 7.61
C SER A 176 -0.43 -14.30 8.60
N SER A 177 0.67 -13.56 8.70
CA SER A 177 1.77 -13.84 9.63
C SER A 177 2.19 -12.58 10.37
N SER A 178 2.40 -12.68 11.68
CA SER A 178 2.97 -11.63 12.51
C SER A 178 4.18 -12.18 13.24
N ALA A 179 5.34 -11.55 13.09
CA ALA A 179 6.58 -12.03 13.66
C ALA A 179 6.74 -11.57 15.12
N VAL A 180 6.96 -12.51 16.02
CA VAL A 180 7.18 -12.23 17.44
C VAL A 180 8.52 -11.52 17.66
N GLY A 181 8.53 -10.52 18.55
CA GLY A 181 9.76 -9.80 18.93
C GLY A 181 10.26 -8.80 17.90
N THR A 182 9.41 -8.41 16.92
CA THR A 182 9.81 -7.50 15.83
C THR A 182 9.19 -6.10 15.91
N TYR A 183 8.43 -5.81 16.95
CA TYR A 183 7.64 -4.58 17.11
C TYR A 183 8.45 -3.29 16.85
N GLU A 184 9.72 -3.23 17.23
CA GLU A 184 10.55 -2.04 17.08
C GLU A 184 11.32 -1.97 15.73
N ASN A 185 11.17 -2.93 14.84
CA ASN A 185 11.95 -2.97 13.60
C ASN A 185 11.47 -1.99 12.52
N LEU A 186 10.21 -1.54 12.62
CA LEU A 186 9.65 -0.48 11.77
C LEU A 186 8.57 0.25 12.56
N ILE A 187 8.91 1.40 13.11
CA ILE A 187 8.04 2.15 14.00
C ILE A 187 8.04 3.65 13.68
N LYS A 188 6.95 4.31 14.04
CA LYS A 188 6.85 5.77 14.11
C LYS A 188 6.53 6.18 15.55
N ARG A 189 7.42 6.88 16.20
CA ARG A 189 7.25 7.40 17.56
C ARG A 189 8.00 8.70 17.78
N GLU A 190 7.80 9.31 18.92
CA GLU A 190 8.55 10.50 19.32
C GLU A 190 9.98 10.15 19.75
N PHE A 191 10.94 10.92 19.21
CA PHE A 191 12.34 10.89 19.59
C PHE A 191 12.85 12.33 19.70
N GLY A 192 13.31 12.75 20.87
CA GLY A 192 13.85 14.09 21.09
C GLY A 192 12.89 15.24 20.76
N GLY A 193 11.59 15.04 20.98
CA GLY A 193 10.54 16.03 20.70
C GLY A 193 10.00 16.01 19.25
N GLU A 194 10.52 15.12 18.39
CA GLU A 194 10.05 14.97 17.01
C GLU A 194 9.48 13.56 16.76
N ARG A 195 8.39 13.48 16.01
CA ARG A 195 7.81 12.20 15.57
C ARG A 195 8.57 11.73 14.33
N VAL A 196 9.29 10.62 14.44
CA VAL A 196 10.11 10.07 13.34
C VAL A 196 9.82 8.60 13.07
N ILE A 197 10.06 8.20 11.83
CA ILE A 197 10.01 6.80 11.40
C ILE A 197 11.43 6.23 11.47
N LYS A 198 11.56 5.08 12.14
CA LYS A 198 12.80 4.29 12.17
C LYS A 198 12.58 2.91 11.61
N MET A 199 13.53 2.42 10.81
CA MET A 199 13.46 1.12 10.19
C MET A 199 14.80 0.38 10.31
N ASN A 200 14.73 -0.86 10.78
CA ASN A 200 15.85 -1.81 10.72
C ASN A 200 15.77 -2.57 9.38
N GLY A 201 16.36 -2.00 8.33
CA GLY A 201 16.32 -2.55 6.98
C GLY A 201 16.77 -4.02 6.88
N PRO A 202 17.91 -4.42 7.49
CA PRO A 202 18.34 -5.84 7.55
C PRO A 202 17.28 -6.78 8.14
N LYS A 203 16.59 -6.37 9.22
CA LYS A 203 15.54 -7.19 9.85
C LYS A 203 14.29 -7.28 8.98
N VAL A 204 13.93 -6.20 8.29
CA VAL A 204 12.81 -6.20 7.31
C VAL A 204 13.14 -7.14 6.14
N LEU A 205 14.37 -7.09 5.61
CA LEU A 205 14.83 -8.01 4.56
C LEU A 205 14.80 -9.47 5.04
N GLN A 206 15.33 -9.74 6.24
CA GLN A 206 15.30 -11.07 6.84
C GLN A 206 13.87 -11.60 6.95
N PHE A 207 12.94 -10.78 7.46
CA PHE A 207 11.52 -11.12 7.55
C PHE A 207 10.92 -11.46 6.18
N ALA A 208 11.24 -10.67 5.15
CA ALA A 208 10.77 -10.94 3.79
C ALA A 208 11.31 -12.29 3.26
N MET A 209 12.56 -12.65 3.57
CA MET A 209 13.17 -13.91 3.09
C MET A 209 12.72 -15.14 3.89
N ASP A 210 12.40 -14.97 5.16
CA ASP A 210 12.03 -16.09 6.02
C ASP A 210 10.52 -16.32 6.02
N ILE A 211 9.74 -15.26 6.27
CA ILE A 211 8.29 -15.34 6.47
C ILE A 211 7.53 -15.12 5.17
N VAL A 212 7.72 -13.95 4.51
CA VAL A 212 6.96 -13.60 3.29
C VAL A 212 7.17 -14.63 2.18
N LYS A 213 8.43 -15.04 1.96
CA LYS A 213 8.74 -16.09 0.98
C LYS A 213 8.05 -17.41 1.33
N ARG A 214 8.14 -17.87 2.58
CA ARG A 214 7.49 -19.11 3.03
C ARG A 214 5.98 -19.07 2.79
N ASP A 215 5.35 -17.99 3.21
CA ASP A 215 3.91 -17.80 3.11
C ASP A 215 3.45 -17.75 1.65
N LEU A 216 4.20 -17.08 0.77
CA LEU A 216 3.89 -17.07 -0.67
C LEU A 216 4.05 -18.46 -1.31
N LEU A 217 5.07 -19.22 -0.93
CA LEU A 217 5.25 -20.60 -1.41
C LEU A 217 4.11 -21.52 -0.96
N GLU A 218 3.53 -21.30 0.22
CA GLU A 218 2.36 -22.04 0.72
C GLU A 218 1.07 -21.74 -0.07
N LEU A 219 0.96 -20.51 -0.62
CA LEU A 219 -0.20 -20.09 -1.40
C LEU A 219 -0.16 -20.55 -2.87
N ILE A 220 1.04 -20.81 -3.42
CA ILE A 220 1.27 -21.07 -4.85
C ILE A 220 1.18 -22.58 -5.10
N ASP A 221 0.30 -22.96 -6.02
CA ASP A 221 0.26 -24.27 -6.65
C ASP A 221 1.17 -24.26 -7.89
N GLU A 222 2.23 -25.06 -7.91
CA GLU A 222 3.24 -25.03 -8.98
C GLU A 222 2.70 -25.44 -10.36
N GLU A 223 1.52 -26.05 -10.42
CA GLU A 223 0.84 -26.43 -11.68
C GLU A 223 -0.03 -25.30 -12.26
N LYS A 224 -0.15 -24.15 -11.57
CA LYS A 224 -1.01 -23.02 -11.94
C LYS A 224 -0.23 -21.74 -12.11
N ASP A 225 -0.58 -20.96 -13.13
CA ASP A 225 0.00 -19.64 -13.33
C ASP A 225 -0.64 -18.59 -12.44
N TYR A 226 0.21 -17.72 -11.88
CA TYR A 226 -0.19 -16.59 -11.03
C TYR A 226 0.46 -15.30 -11.47
N ILE A 227 -0.22 -14.18 -11.17
CA ILE A 227 0.41 -12.87 -11.12
C ILE A 227 0.48 -12.40 -9.67
N LEU A 228 1.54 -11.71 -9.30
CA LEU A 228 1.76 -11.18 -7.97
C LEU A 228 1.91 -9.65 -8.01
N PHE A 229 1.04 -8.97 -7.28
CA PHE A 229 1.15 -7.56 -6.95
C PHE A 229 1.65 -7.39 -5.50
N PRO A 230 2.97 -7.34 -5.27
CA PRO A 230 3.54 -7.20 -3.95
C PRO A 230 3.64 -5.74 -3.52
N HIS A 231 3.71 -5.50 -2.24
CA HIS A 231 4.19 -4.23 -1.68
C HIS A 231 5.56 -3.85 -2.29
N GLN A 232 5.73 -2.59 -2.68
CA GLN A 232 6.90 -2.09 -3.41
C GLN A 232 8.04 -1.68 -2.46
N ALA A 233 8.63 -2.66 -1.78
CA ALA A 233 9.69 -2.46 -0.77
C ALA A 233 11.09 -2.11 -1.35
N GLY A 234 11.20 -1.99 -2.67
CA GLY A 234 12.44 -1.68 -3.38
C GLY A 234 13.18 -2.91 -3.94
N LYS A 235 14.23 -2.63 -4.73
CA LYS A 235 14.95 -3.61 -5.56
C LYS A 235 15.45 -4.82 -4.78
N LEU A 236 16.18 -4.57 -3.70
CA LEU A 236 16.85 -5.66 -2.96
C LEU A 236 15.86 -6.73 -2.48
N VAL A 237 14.72 -6.32 -1.94
CA VAL A 237 13.69 -7.23 -1.43
C VAL A 237 13.00 -7.93 -2.59
N LEU A 238 12.48 -7.17 -3.57
CA LEU A 238 11.66 -7.74 -4.64
C LEU A 238 12.46 -8.62 -5.61
N ASP A 239 13.69 -8.22 -5.99
CA ASP A 239 14.54 -9.06 -6.85
C ASP A 239 14.99 -10.35 -6.13
N THR A 240 15.12 -10.30 -4.80
CA THR A 240 15.47 -11.50 -4.04
C THR A 240 14.27 -12.43 -3.88
N LEU A 241 13.08 -11.91 -3.63
CA LEU A 241 11.85 -12.69 -3.63
C LEU A 241 11.60 -13.35 -5.00
N GLU A 242 11.66 -12.57 -6.09
CA GLU A 242 11.43 -13.07 -7.45
C GLU A 242 12.35 -14.25 -7.82
N ARG A 243 13.64 -14.18 -7.43
CA ARG A 243 14.60 -15.30 -7.65
C ARG A 243 14.32 -16.55 -6.81
N LYS A 244 13.54 -16.43 -5.76
CA LYS A 244 13.24 -17.50 -4.79
C LYS A 244 11.84 -18.08 -4.94
N LEU A 245 10.98 -17.43 -5.72
CA LEU A 245 9.62 -17.87 -6.01
C LEU A 245 9.58 -18.70 -7.30
N PRO A 246 8.57 -19.54 -7.48
CA PRO A 246 8.40 -20.37 -8.67
C PRO A 246 8.25 -19.55 -9.96
N LYS A 247 8.64 -20.12 -11.10
CA LYS A 247 8.63 -19.44 -12.41
C LYS A 247 7.23 -19.21 -12.99
N ASN A 248 6.24 -19.96 -12.53
CA ASN A 248 4.83 -19.79 -12.87
C ASN A 248 4.17 -18.59 -12.16
N LEU A 249 4.96 -17.79 -11.42
CA LEU A 249 4.55 -16.56 -10.79
C LEU A 249 5.20 -15.36 -11.48
N LYS A 250 4.38 -14.51 -12.12
CA LYS A 250 4.82 -13.23 -12.68
C LYS A 250 4.71 -12.12 -11.64
N LEU A 251 5.84 -11.60 -11.17
CA LEU A 251 5.92 -10.54 -10.16
C LEU A 251 6.00 -9.16 -10.82
N TYR A 252 5.10 -8.24 -10.44
CA TYR A 252 5.05 -6.86 -10.94
C TYR A 252 5.83 -5.88 -10.07
N LYS A 253 6.44 -4.88 -10.68
CA LYS A 253 7.27 -3.85 -10.02
C LYS A 253 7.07 -2.49 -10.68
N ASN A 254 6.93 -1.44 -9.86
CA ASN A 254 6.93 -0.04 -10.34
C ASN A 254 7.68 0.94 -9.44
N TYR A 255 8.37 0.44 -8.40
CA TYR A 255 9.11 1.27 -7.44
C TYR A 255 10.16 2.20 -8.08
N VAL A 256 10.62 1.90 -9.30
CA VAL A 256 11.69 2.68 -9.97
C VAL A 256 11.32 4.16 -10.10
N GLY A 257 10.09 4.46 -10.50
CA GLY A 257 9.60 5.82 -10.70
C GLY A 257 8.71 6.36 -9.57
N TYR A 258 8.25 5.48 -8.68
CA TYR A 258 7.29 5.87 -7.62
C TYR A 258 7.87 5.79 -6.22
N GLY A 259 8.99 5.10 -6.02
CA GLY A 259 9.45 4.77 -4.67
C GLY A 259 8.48 3.85 -3.92
N ASN A 260 8.56 3.88 -2.60
CA ASN A 260 7.70 3.11 -1.71
C ASN A 260 6.55 4.00 -1.20
N LEU A 261 5.34 3.79 -1.73
CA LEU A 261 4.11 4.50 -1.37
C LEU A 261 3.37 3.86 -0.17
N VAL A 262 4.05 3.08 0.66
CA VAL A 262 3.49 2.39 1.83
C VAL A 262 2.27 1.55 1.46
N SER A 263 1.11 1.75 2.09
CA SER A 263 -0.14 1.03 1.79
C SER A 263 -0.66 1.32 0.37
N ALA A 264 -0.34 2.48 -0.20
CA ALA A 264 -0.73 2.89 -1.54
C ALA A 264 0.10 2.22 -2.67
N SER A 265 1.17 1.48 -2.34
CA SER A 265 2.04 0.81 -3.33
C SER A 265 1.30 -0.23 -4.19
N ILE A 266 0.51 -1.10 -3.56
CA ILE A 266 -0.21 -2.17 -4.26
C ILE A 266 -1.32 -1.62 -5.17
N PRO A 267 -2.23 -0.74 -4.69
CA PRO A 267 -3.25 -0.19 -5.58
C PRO A 267 -2.66 0.66 -6.71
N ASN A 268 -1.50 1.34 -6.50
CA ASN A 268 -0.82 2.04 -7.60
C ASN A 268 -0.27 1.05 -8.65
N LEU A 269 0.28 -0.07 -8.22
CA LEU A 269 0.76 -1.12 -9.12
C LEU A 269 -0.39 -1.75 -9.91
N ILE A 270 -1.54 -2.02 -9.27
CA ILE A 270 -2.76 -2.52 -9.93
C ILE A 270 -3.29 -1.48 -10.94
N ARG A 271 -3.34 -0.19 -10.58
CA ARG A 271 -3.80 0.89 -11.46
C ARG A 271 -3.02 0.94 -12.79
N GLU A 272 -1.71 0.74 -12.74
CA GLU A 272 -0.86 0.72 -13.93
C GLU A 272 -0.99 -0.56 -14.76
N ASN A 273 -1.53 -1.62 -14.16
CA ASN A 273 -1.69 -2.93 -14.77
C ASN A 273 -3.13 -3.42 -14.63
N ILE A 274 -4.11 -2.52 -14.81
CA ILE A 274 -5.53 -2.80 -14.52
C ILE A 274 -6.08 -3.98 -15.34
N ASP A 275 -5.62 -4.15 -16.57
CA ASP A 275 -6.03 -5.24 -17.47
C ASP A 275 -5.64 -6.63 -16.92
N GLU A 276 -4.61 -6.69 -16.09
CA GLU A 276 -4.17 -7.93 -15.45
C GLU A 276 -5.14 -8.44 -14.38
N LEU A 277 -6.11 -7.62 -13.94
CA LEU A 277 -7.22 -8.09 -13.10
C LEU A 277 -8.13 -9.08 -13.85
N ASN A 278 -7.96 -9.21 -15.16
CA ASN A 278 -8.60 -10.26 -15.96
C ASN A 278 -7.85 -11.59 -15.90
N HIS A 279 -6.65 -11.64 -15.31
CA HIS A 279 -5.93 -12.90 -15.11
C HIS A 279 -6.70 -13.84 -14.18
N LYS A 280 -6.60 -15.14 -14.44
CA LYS A 280 -7.38 -16.15 -13.71
C LYS A 280 -7.03 -16.20 -12.22
N ARG A 281 -5.74 -15.96 -11.86
CA ARG A 281 -5.26 -16.03 -10.47
C ARG A 281 -4.32 -14.88 -10.16
N ILE A 282 -4.69 -14.12 -9.16
CA ILE A 282 -3.97 -12.92 -8.71
C ILE A 282 -3.61 -13.10 -7.25
N ILE A 283 -2.36 -12.82 -6.90
CA ILE A 283 -1.94 -12.68 -5.51
C ILE A 283 -1.66 -11.22 -5.22
N ILE A 284 -2.29 -10.66 -4.21
CA ILE A 284 -1.90 -9.38 -3.61
C ILE A 284 -1.20 -9.66 -2.30
N SER A 285 -0.03 -9.04 -2.05
CA SER A 285 0.83 -9.34 -0.91
C SER A 285 1.40 -8.07 -0.29
N GLY A 286 0.95 -7.75 0.92
CA GLY A 286 1.44 -6.65 1.75
C GLY A 286 2.35 -7.15 2.87
N PHE A 287 3.48 -6.48 3.11
CA PHE A 287 4.38 -6.83 4.22
C PHE A 287 5.17 -5.62 4.70
N GLY A 288 5.47 -5.58 5.99
CA GLY A 288 6.23 -4.48 6.58
C GLY A 288 5.96 -4.28 8.05
N VAL A 289 5.28 -3.18 8.39
CA VAL A 289 5.01 -2.79 9.79
C VAL A 289 4.48 -3.97 10.62
N GLY A 290 5.04 -4.15 11.82
CA GLY A 290 4.62 -5.19 12.76
C GLY A 290 5.80 -5.99 13.34
N LEU A 291 6.67 -6.69 12.64
CA LEU A 291 6.60 -7.01 11.22
C LEU A 291 5.48 -8.00 10.92
N SER A 292 4.73 -7.72 9.90
CA SER A 292 3.60 -8.57 9.49
C SER A 292 3.57 -8.76 7.98
N HIS A 293 2.93 -9.83 7.55
CA HIS A 293 2.64 -10.18 6.17
C HIS A 293 1.19 -10.59 6.04
N ASN A 294 0.52 -10.09 5.02
CA ASN A 294 -0.82 -10.53 4.65
C ASN A 294 -0.89 -10.70 3.13
N ALA A 295 -1.42 -11.84 2.67
CA ALA A 295 -1.58 -12.10 1.25
C ALA A 295 -2.92 -12.80 0.97
N LEU A 296 -3.53 -12.43 -0.15
CA LEU A 296 -4.79 -13.00 -0.64
C LEU A 296 -4.60 -13.55 -2.04
N VAL A 297 -5.13 -14.75 -2.29
CA VAL A 297 -5.30 -15.32 -3.62
C VAL A 297 -6.69 -14.98 -4.11
N LEU A 298 -6.77 -14.22 -5.19
CA LEU A 298 -7.99 -13.80 -5.85
C LEU A 298 -8.15 -14.58 -7.15
N GLU A 299 -9.32 -15.17 -7.38
CA GLU A 299 -9.65 -15.89 -8.63
C GLU A 299 -10.99 -15.41 -9.19
N LYS A 300 -11.08 -15.43 -10.53
CA LYS A 300 -12.37 -15.26 -11.25
C LYS A 300 -13.13 -16.55 -11.31
#